data_eb7daa5cf04a83a680dc051a89c16283
#
_entry.id   eb7daa5cf04a83a680dc051a89c16283
#
_cell.length_a   1.000
_cell.length_b   1.000
_cell.length_c   1.000
_cell.angle_alpha   90.00
_cell.angle_beta   90.00
_cell.angle_gamma   90.00
#
_symmetry.space_group_name_H-M   'P 1'
#
loop_
_entity.id
_entity.type
_entity.pdbx_description
1 polymer ?
#
loop_
_entity_poly.entity_id
_entity_poly.type
_entity_poly.pdbx_seq_one_letter_code
_entity_poly.pdbx_strand_id
1 'polypeptide(L)'
;EQDVQVVAFYPKLDQANARALLDKYQYASERVKVEYADPNARPDLVERYAVTPEKIGEGLLFVKIGEESVQIEQANEEKLTNAIVKLTRQSHKKAYFVTGHNERAAEGKGADDKEGFAQAADALRNENYRVETLNLETKADIPDDADVVILAGPTQNLRPGDADKMQRYLERGGALMVLIDPRANTDVGDVLARWGVQLGADVIVDRVQGIFGQATTPLAGEYANHEI
;
A
#
# COMPACT_ATOMS: atom_id res chain seq x y z
N GLU A 1 -9.32 20.29 12.16
CA GLU A 1 -10.33 19.93 11.14
C GLU A 1 -10.22 20.89 9.97
N GLN A 2 -9.86 20.39 8.78
CA GLN A 2 -9.55 21.21 7.60
C GLN A 2 -10.60 21.01 6.50
N ASP A 3 -10.82 22.02 5.66
CA ASP A 3 -11.69 21.92 4.50
C ASP A 3 -10.99 21.18 3.35
N VAL A 4 -11.73 20.33 2.67
CA VAL A 4 -11.28 19.57 1.49
C VAL A 4 -11.78 20.31 0.25
N GLN A 5 -10.87 20.82 -0.55
CA GLN A 5 -11.18 21.45 -1.83
C GLN A 5 -10.91 20.44 -2.97
N VAL A 6 -11.90 20.24 -3.83
CA VAL A 6 -11.78 19.38 -5.00
C VAL A 6 -12.02 20.24 -6.25
N VAL A 7 -11.03 20.31 -7.14
CA VAL A 7 -11.20 20.93 -8.46
C VAL A 7 -11.28 19.83 -9.50
N ALA A 8 -12.41 19.74 -10.18
CA ALA A 8 -12.72 18.71 -11.15
C ALA A 8 -12.65 19.24 -12.58
N PHE A 9 -11.59 18.87 -13.30
CA PHE A 9 -11.39 19.23 -14.70
C PHE A 9 -12.07 18.21 -15.60
N TYR A 10 -13.22 18.59 -16.14
CA TYR A 10 -13.98 17.80 -17.09
C TYR A 10 -14.57 18.67 -18.17
N PRO A 11 -14.53 18.27 -19.45
CA PRO A 11 -15.33 18.89 -20.48
C PRO A 11 -16.81 18.91 -20.07
N LYS A 12 -17.53 19.95 -20.42
CA LYS A 12 -18.93 20.16 -19.97
C LYS A 12 -19.85 18.96 -20.21
N LEU A 13 -19.60 18.22 -21.30
CA LEU A 13 -20.38 17.04 -21.67
C LEU A 13 -20.13 15.83 -20.74
N ASP A 14 -18.95 15.75 -20.15
CA ASP A 14 -18.50 14.58 -19.38
C ASP A 14 -18.64 14.77 -17.85
N GLN A 15 -19.16 15.92 -17.42
CA GLN A 15 -19.28 16.24 -15.99
C GLN A 15 -20.30 15.40 -15.23
N ALA A 16 -21.24 14.73 -15.92
CA ALA A 16 -22.32 14.00 -15.25
C ALA A 16 -21.83 12.87 -14.33
N ASN A 17 -20.85 12.08 -14.78
CA ASN A 17 -20.30 10.98 -14.00
C ASN A 17 -19.47 11.51 -12.82
N ALA A 18 -18.69 12.57 -13.03
CA ALA A 18 -17.93 13.22 -11.97
C ALA A 18 -18.87 13.79 -10.89
N ARG A 19 -20.00 14.41 -11.28
CA ARG A 19 -21.02 14.91 -10.34
C ARG A 19 -21.60 13.78 -9.50
N ALA A 20 -21.98 12.66 -10.12
CA ALA A 20 -22.55 11.53 -9.42
C ALA A 20 -21.63 10.99 -8.30
N LEU A 21 -20.31 11.05 -8.48
CA LEU A 21 -19.34 10.70 -7.46
C LEU A 21 -19.18 11.82 -6.43
N LEU A 22 -18.87 13.04 -6.87
CA LEU A 22 -18.47 14.13 -5.99
C LEU A 22 -19.61 14.68 -5.14
N ASP A 23 -20.84 14.67 -5.66
CA ASP A 23 -22.04 15.09 -4.93
C ASP A 23 -22.29 14.20 -3.69
N LYS A 24 -21.92 12.91 -3.74
CA LYS A 24 -22.00 12.02 -2.56
C LYS A 24 -21.10 12.52 -1.42
N TYR A 25 -19.89 12.97 -1.75
CA TYR A 25 -18.94 13.49 -0.75
C TYR A 25 -19.38 14.83 -0.20
N GLN A 26 -19.91 15.72 -1.05
CA GLN A 26 -20.49 17.00 -0.58
C GLN A 26 -21.72 16.80 0.30
N TYR A 27 -22.54 15.80 -0.01
CA TYR A 27 -23.68 15.45 0.83
C TYR A 27 -23.25 14.85 2.17
N ALA A 28 -22.19 14.04 2.18
CA ALA A 28 -21.66 13.41 3.39
C ALA A 28 -20.95 14.40 4.31
N SER A 29 -20.39 15.50 3.79
CA SER A 29 -19.67 16.50 4.57
C SER A 29 -19.71 17.89 3.95
N GLU A 30 -20.18 18.88 4.72
CA GLU A 30 -20.15 20.30 4.34
C GLU A 30 -18.74 20.87 4.16
N ARG A 31 -17.72 20.15 4.61
CA ARG A 31 -16.31 20.51 4.46
C ARG A 31 -15.74 20.16 3.10
N VAL A 32 -16.40 19.33 2.34
CA VAL A 32 -16.00 19.02 0.96
C VAL A 32 -16.57 20.08 0.02
N LYS A 33 -15.68 20.86 -0.57
CA LYS A 33 -16.02 21.90 -1.54
C LYS A 33 -15.56 21.44 -2.92
N VAL A 34 -16.48 21.39 -3.87
CA VAL A 34 -16.19 20.95 -5.24
C VAL A 34 -16.37 22.12 -6.20
N GLU A 35 -15.34 22.37 -7.01
CA GLU A 35 -15.37 23.29 -8.14
C GLU A 35 -15.26 22.47 -9.44
N TYR A 36 -16.23 22.64 -10.34
CA TYR A 36 -16.20 22.00 -11.67
C TYR A 36 -15.63 22.98 -12.67
N ALA A 37 -14.50 22.65 -13.24
CA ALA A 37 -13.79 23.44 -14.22
C ALA A 37 -13.88 22.80 -15.61
N ASP A 38 -14.51 23.49 -16.55
CA ASP A 38 -14.37 23.14 -17.97
C ASP A 38 -13.03 23.70 -18.45
N PRO A 39 -12.08 22.86 -18.88
CA PRO A 39 -10.75 23.30 -19.31
C PRO A 39 -10.79 24.32 -20.46
N ASN A 40 -11.81 24.22 -21.32
CA ASN A 40 -11.97 25.14 -22.44
C ASN A 40 -12.51 26.52 -22.01
N ALA A 41 -13.24 26.58 -20.89
CA ALA A 41 -13.83 27.80 -20.35
C ALA A 41 -12.96 28.44 -19.24
N ARG A 42 -12.05 27.68 -18.63
CA ARG A 42 -11.24 28.13 -17.47
C ARG A 42 -9.74 27.91 -17.70
N PRO A 43 -9.13 28.58 -18.69
CA PRO A 43 -7.69 28.50 -18.95
C PRO A 43 -6.85 28.98 -17.77
N ASP A 44 -7.39 29.88 -16.94
CA ASP A 44 -6.77 30.35 -15.70
C ASP A 44 -6.50 29.22 -14.71
N LEU A 45 -7.43 28.28 -14.57
CA LEU A 45 -7.27 27.11 -13.71
C LEU A 45 -6.35 26.06 -14.36
N VAL A 46 -6.44 25.87 -15.69
CA VAL A 46 -5.56 24.96 -16.42
C VAL A 46 -4.09 25.33 -16.21
N GLU A 47 -3.76 26.63 -16.32
CA GLU A 47 -2.41 27.14 -16.06
C GLU A 47 -2.00 26.97 -14.58
N ARG A 48 -2.88 27.39 -13.65
CA ARG A 48 -2.61 27.33 -12.20
C ARG A 48 -2.30 25.91 -11.71
N TYR A 49 -3.01 24.89 -12.24
CA TYR A 49 -2.84 23.50 -11.86
C TYR A 49 -1.91 22.73 -12.80
N ALA A 50 -1.25 23.39 -13.75
CA ALA A 50 -0.37 22.81 -14.75
C ALA A 50 -1.00 21.58 -15.48
N VAL A 51 -2.28 21.70 -15.82
CA VAL A 51 -3.06 20.63 -16.45
C VAL A 51 -2.63 20.46 -17.91
N THR A 52 -2.25 19.24 -18.29
CA THR A 52 -1.91 18.93 -19.68
C THR A 52 -3.13 18.42 -20.46
N PRO A 53 -3.27 18.75 -21.74
CA PRO A 53 -4.43 18.35 -22.55
C PRO A 53 -4.68 16.84 -22.58
N GLU A 54 -3.62 16.04 -22.56
CA GLU A 54 -3.68 14.58 -22.61
C GLU A 54 -4.40 13.99 -21.37
N LYS A 55 -4.28 14.65 -20.21
CA LYS A 55 -4.86 14.21 -18.95
C LYS A 55 -6.33 14.60 -18.77
N ILE A 56 -6.81 15.56 -19.54
CA ILE A 56 -8.18 16.06 -19.45
C ILE A 56 -9.20 15.04 -19.96
N GLY A 57 -8.84 14.27 -21.01
CA GLY A 57 -9.76 13.36 -21.70
C GLY A 57 -10.34 12.24 -20.83
N GLU A 58 -9.67 11.85 -19.76
CA GLU A 58 -10.07 10.76 -18.87
C GLU A 58 -10.66 11.27 -17.53
N GLY A 59 -10.72 12.59 -17.35
CA GLY A 59 -11.15 13.23 -16.11
C GLY A 59 -10.03 13.36 -15.09
N LEU A 60 -9.85 14.57 -14.61
CA LEU A 60 -8.77 14.94 -13.71
C LEU A 60 -9.31 15.66 -12.48
N LEU A 61 -8.97 15.17 -11.29
CA LEU A 61 -9.28 15.85 -10.04
C LEU A 61 -8.01 16.33 -9.36
N PHE A 62 -8.09 17.51 -8.75
CA PHE A 62 -7.14 17.96 -7.74
C PHE A 62 -7.86 18.03 -6.40
N VAL A 63 -7.39 17.26 -5.44
CA VAL A 63 -7.85 17.31 -4.05
C VAL A 63 -6.84 18.09 -3.25
N LYS A 64 -7.27 19.13 -2.56
CA LYS A 64 -6.41 20.03 -1.78
C LYS A 64 -6.91 20.15 -0.35
N ILE A 65 -5.97 20.10 0.62
CA ILE A 65 -6.21 20.39 2.04
C ILE A 65 -5.05 21.27 2.53
N GLY A 66 -5.36 22.49 2.93
CA GLY A 66 -4.32 23.47 3.25
C GLY A 66 -3.43 23.77 2.06
N GLU A 67 -2.12 23.55 2.19
CA GLU A 67 -1.15 23.75 1.11
C GLU A 67 -0.82 22.46 0.34
N GLU A 68 -1.23 21.30 0.86
CA GLU A 68 -0.98 20.02 0.21
C GLU A 68 -2.07 19.68 -0.82
N SER A 69 -1.65 19.04 -1.91
CA SER A 69 -2.57 18.61 -2.98
C SER A 69 -2.18 17.26 -3.58
N VAL A 70 -3.19 16.51 -4.00
CA VAL A 70 -3.05 15.24 -4.74
C VAL A 70 -3.82 15.33 -6.04
N GLN A 71 -3.17 14.95 -7.15
CA GLN A 71 -3.80 14.81 -8.45
C GLN A 71 -4.31 13.38 -8.63
N ILE A 72 -5.53 13.23 -9.15
CA ILE A 72 -6.18 11.95 -9.42
C ILE A 72 -6.59 11.91 -10.88
N GLU A 73 -6.09 10.94 -11.61
CA GLU A 73 -6.52 10.62 -12.98
C GLU A 73 -7.53 9.46 -12.93
N GLN A 74 -8.52 9.46 -13.84
CA GLN A 74 -9.59 8.45 -13.87
C GLN A 74 -10.27 8.31 -12.50
N ALA A 75 -10.88 9.39 -12.03
CA ALA A 75 -11.44 9.48 -10.69
C ALA A 75 -12.50 8.42 -10.42
N ASN A 76 -12.30 7.70 -9.32
CA ASN A 76 -13.28 6.79 -8.73
C ASN A 76 -13.33 7.00 -7.21
N GLU A 77 -14.26 6.29 -6.55
CA GLU A 77 -14.48 6.43 -5.10
C GLU A 77 -13.24 6.05 -4.29
N GLU A 78 -12.55 4.98 -4.65
CA GLU A 78 -11.33 4.50 -3.99
C GLU A 78 -10.21 5.55 -4.04
N LYS A 79 -9.88 6.03 -5.25
CA LYS A 79 -8.82 7.03 -5.44
C LYS A 79 -9.14 8.35 -4.73
N LEU A 80 -10.39 8.79 -4.75
CA LEU A 80 -10.81 10.01 -4.08
C LEU A 80 -10.73 9.87 -2.56
N THR A 81 -11.23 8.76 -2.01
CA THR A 81 -11.13 8.46 -0.58
C THR A 81 -9.68 8.39 -0.14
N ASN A 82 -8.83 7.67 -0.87
CA ASN A 82 -7.42 7.55 -0.56
C ASN A 82 -6.68 8.89 -0.61
N ALA A 83 -7.00 9.75 -1.57
CA ALA A 83 -6.43 11.11 -1.61
C ALA A 83 -6.84 11.96 -0.41
N ILE A 84 -8.11 11.93 0.00
CA ILE A 84 -8.59 12.63 1.19
C ILE A 84 -7.89 12.09 2.44
N VAL A 85 -7.84 10.76 2.60
CA VAL A 85 -7.14 10.11 3.71
C VAL A 85 -5.67 10.49 3.75
N LYS A 86 -4.99 10.49 2.60
CA LYS A 86 -3.59 10.89 2.48
C LYS A 86 -3.35 12.33 2.96
N LEU A 87 -4.22 13.25 2.55
CA LEU A 87 -4.09 14.67 2.89
C LEU A 87 -4.55 15.00 4.33
N THR A 88 -5.42 14.18 4.93
CA THR A 88 -5.94 14.40 6.30
C THR A 88 -5.09 13.77 7.38
N ARG A 89 -4.30 12.74 7.05
CA ARG A 89 -3.44 12.08 8.03
C ARG A 89 -2.20 12.92 8.33
N GLN A 90 -2.02 13.30 9.59
CA GLN A 90 -0.83 14.02 10.08
C GLN A 90 0.42 13.11 10.14
N SER A 91 0.26 11.80 10.15
CA SER A 91 1.35 10.83 10.09
C SER A 91 0.99 9.71 9.11
N HIS A 92 1.90 9.40 8.20
CA HIS A 92 1.79 8.20 7.36
C HIS A 92 2.25 7.00 8.18
N LYS A 93 1.47 5.93 8.15
CA LYS A 93 1.92 4.64 8.68
C LYS A 93 3.16 4.19 7.91
N LYS A 94 4.12 3.60 8.63
CA LYS A 94 5.37 3.11 8.05
C LYS A 94 5.43 1.60 8.01
N ALA A 95 5.70 1.07 6.83
CA ALA A 95 5.98 -0.33 6.59
C ALA A 95 7.46 -0.51 6.27
N TYR A 96 8.14 -1.33 7.05
CA TYR A 96 9.56 -1.63 6.86
C TYR A 96 9.73 -3.04 6.32
N PHE A 97 10.32 -3.17 5.13
CA PHE A 97 10.79 -4.44 4.59
C PHE A 97 12.17 -4.76 5.13
N VAL A 98 12.29 -5.88 5.83
CA VAL A 98 13.58 -6.35 6.35
C VAL A 98 14.49 -6.77 5.20
N THR A 99 15.79 -6.51 5.36
CA THR A 99 16.85 -6.93 4.44
C THR A 99 18.05 -7.46 5.26
N GLY A 100 18.81 -8.37 4.66
CA GLY A 100 20.05 -8.92 5.27
C GLY A 100 20.05 -10.44 5.42
N HIS A 101 18.92 -11.12 5.16
CA HIS A 101 18.78 -12.59 5.25
C HIS A 101 18.31 -13.16 3.91
N ASN A 102 18.71 -12.48 2.83
CA ASN A 102 18.37 -12.82 1.44
C ASN A 102 16.84 -12.83 1.21
N GLU A 103 16.16 -11.85 1.78
CA GLU A 103 14.74 -11.59 1.54
C GLU A 103 14.51 -11.12 0.11
N ARG A 104 13.27 -11.24 -0.34
CA ARG A 104 12.82 -10.69 -1.62
C ARG A 104 12.71 -9.17 -1.51
N ALA A 105 13.25 -8.46 -2.50
CA ALA A 105 13.35 -7.00 -2.49
C ALA A 105 11.96 -6.33 -2.61
N ALA A 106 11.73 -5.31 -1.80
CA ALA A 106 10.58 -4.40 -1.92
C ALA A 106 10.74 -3.39 -3.07
N GLU A 107 11.98 -3.20 -3.53
CA GLU A 107 12.33 -2.37 -4.68
C GLU A 107 12.77 -3.29 -5.82
N GLY A 108 11.96 -3.43 -6.82
CA GLY A 108 12.20 -4.32 -7.94
C GLY A 108 12.45 -3.58 -9.26
N LYS A 109 12.93 -4.32 -10.25
CA LYS A 109 13.23 -3.80 -11.60
C LYS A 109 11.98 -3.60 -12.47
N GLY A 110 10.82 -3.28 -11.87
CA GLY A 110 9.58 -3.04 -12.58
C GLY A 110 8.60 -4.23 -12.57
N ALA A 111 7.52 -4.13 -13.35
CA ALA A 111 6.43 -5.12 -13.39
C ALA A 111 6.84 -6.55 -13.80
N ASP A 112 8.06 -6.72 -14.34
CA ASP A 112 8.60 -8.01 -14.77
C ASP A 112 9.38 -8.75 -13.66
N ASP A 113 9.57 -8.14 -12.47
CA ASP A 113 10.20 -8.78 -11.33
C ASP A 113 9.22 -9.71 -10.61
N LYS A 114 9.07 -10.91 -11.14
CA LYS A 114 8.17 -11.95 -10.60
C LYS A 114 8.63 -12.51 -9.25
N GLU A 115 9.84 -12.23 -8.84
CA GLU A 115 10.43 -12.73 -7.60
C GLU A 115 10.46 -11.68 -6.48
N GLY A 116 10.27 -10.40 -6.81
CA GLY A 116 10.28 -9.30 -5.86
C GLY A 116 8.91 -8.97 -5.27
N PHE A 117 8.93 -8.12 -4.25
CA PHE A 117 7.72 -7.58 -3.60
C PHE A 117 7.43 -6.13 -4.00
N ALA A 118 7.95 -5.66 -5.14
CA ALA A 118 7.73 -4.29 -5.62
C ALA A 118 6.25 -3.96 -5.79
N GLN A 119 5.45 -4.87 -6.33
CA GLN A 119 4.00 -4.68 -6.47
C GLN A 119 3.28 -4.58 -5.12
N ALA A 120 3.68 -5.38 -4.12
CA ALA A 120 3.13 -5.28 -2.77
C ALA A 120 3.55 -3.97 -2.09
N ALA A 121 4.79 -3.53 -2.29
CA ALA A 121 5.26 -2.24 -1.80
C ALA A 121 4.50 -1.07 -2.44
N ASP A 122 4.21 -1.16 -3.75
CA ASP A 122 3.41 -0.14 -4.44
C ASP A 122 1.95 -0.15 -3.98
N ALA A 123 1.36 -1.32 -3.73
CA ALA A 123 0.04 -1.43 -3.14
C ALA A 123 -0.01 -0.77 -1.75
N LEU A 124 0.99 -1.01 -0.89
CA LEU A 124 1.10 -0.33 0.41
C LEU A 124 1.25 1.19 0.26
N ARG A 125 2.04 1.67 -0.71
CA ARG A 125 2.16 3.11 -1.00
C ARG A 125 0.82 3.71 -1.44
N ASN A 126 0.06 2.98 -2.25
CA ASN A 126 -1.29 3.39 -2.67
C ASN A 126 -2.27 3.44 -1.48
N GLU A 127 -2.10 2.56 -0.49
CA GLU A 127 -2.82 2.57 0.79
C GLU A 127 -2.25 3.59 1.81
N ASN A 128 -1.44 4.53 1.34
CA ASN A 128 -0.84 5.61 2.13
C ASN A 128 0.16 5.18 3.20
N TYR A 129 0.80 4.03 3.04
CA TYR A 129 1.98 3.68 3.83
C TYR A 129 3.23 4.32 3.25
N ARG A 130 4.13 4.78 4.12
CA ARG A 130 5.52 5.03 3.74
C ARG A 130 6.26 3.71 3.81
N VAL A 131 6.75 3.23 2.66
CA VAL A 131 7.48 1.98 2.56
C VAL A 131 8.98 2.26 2.55
N GLU A 132 9.69 1.69 3.52
CA GLU A 132 11.15 1.82 3.68
C GLU A 132 11.78 0.43 3.80
N THR A 133 13.09 0.33 3.57
CA THR A 133 13.86 -0.90 3.83
C THR A 133 14.54 -0.81 5.19
N LEU A 134 14.64 -1.93 5.89
CA LEU A 134 15.25 -2.04 7.20
C LEU A 134 16.33 -3.13 7.22
N ASN A 135 17.57 -2.72 7.21
CA ASN A 135 18.66 -3.65 7.48
C ASN A 135 18.93 -3.71 9.00
N LEU A 136 18.57 -4.82 9.61
CA LEU A 136 18.70 -5.02 11.06
C LEU A 136 20.16 -5.00 11.53
N GLU A 137 21.10 -5.40 10.69
CA GLU A 137 22.52 -5.36 11.04
C GLU A 137 23.03 -3.94 11.34
N THR A 138 22.52 -2.95 10.57
CA THR A 138 22.99 -1.56 10.68
C THR A 138 22.23 -0.75 11.73
N LYS A 139 21.17 -1.30 12.30
CA LYS A 139 20.33 -0.64 13.30
C LYS A 139 20.45 -1.31 14.65
N ALA A 140 20.52 -0.51 15.70
CA ALA A 140 20.55 -1.02 17.09
C ALA A 140 19.26 -1.74 17.45
N ASP A 141 18.11 -1.27 16.93
CA ASP A 141 16.80 -1.85 17.10
C ASP A 141 15.87 -1.52 15.91
N ILE A 142 14.68 -2.12 15.88
CA ILE A 142 13.61 -1.74 14.96
C ILE A 142 13.14 -0.34 15.34
N PRO A 143 12.98 0.59 14.37
CA PRO A 143 12.55 1.96 14.65
C PRO A 143 11.21 2.03 15.39
N ASP A 144 11.07 3.02 16.27
CA ASP A 144 9.83 3.22 17.05
C ASP A 144 8.66 3.70 16.19
N ASP A 145 8.95 4.24 15.02
CA ASP A 145 7.95 4.68 14.04
C ASP A 145 7.53 3.58 13.05
N ALA A 146 7.96 2.33 13.27
CA ALA A 146 7.53 1.19 12.49
C ALA A 146 6.12 0.77 12.91
N ASP A 147 5.13 0.99 12.04
CA ASP A 147 3.77 0.47 12.26
C ASP A 147 3.67 -1.02 11.88
N VAL A 148 4.42 -1.44 10.86
CA VAL A 148 4.55 -2.85 10.48
C VAL A 148 5.95 -3.15 9.96
N VAL A 149 6.47 -4.30 10.35
CA VAL A 149 7.72 -4.86 9.83
C VAL A 149 7.39 -6.10 9.02
N ILE A 150 7.94 -6.18 7.81
CA ILE A 150 7.66 -7.24 6.84
C ILE A 150 8.94 -8.02 6.56
N LEU A 151 8.93 -9.30 6.88
CA LEU A 151 9.99 -10.25 6.56
C LEU A 151 9.54 -11.11 5.38
N ALA A 152 10.02 -10.80 4.18
CA ALA A 152 9.50 -11.33 2.92
C ALA A 152 10.42 -12.41 2.32
N GLY A 153 10.12 -13.68 2.57
CA GLY A 153 10.80 -14.83 2.00
C GLY A 153 12.29 -14.94 2.36
N PRO A 154 12.67 -14.89 3.65
CA PRO A 154 14.07 -15.07 4.06
C PRO A 154 14.54 -16.46 3.68
N THR A 155 15.74 -16.58 3.11
CA THR A 155 16.36 -17.86 2.75
C THR A 155 17.67 -18.13 3.49
N GLN A 156 18.00 -17.28 4.46
CA GLN A 156 19.14 -17.41 5.37
C GLN A 156 18.68 -17.27 6.81
N ASN A 157 19.46 -17.80 7.73
CA ASN A 157 19.22 -17.63 9.15
C ASN A 157 19.38 -16.17 9.56
N LEU A 158 18.64 -15.79 10.61
CA LEU A 158 18.77 -14.49 11.24
C LEU A 158 20.20 -14.34 11.81
N ARG A 159 20.73 -13.12 11.72
CA ARG A 159 22.02 -12.82 12.31
C ARG A 159 21.90 -12.75 13.84
N PRO A 160 23.01 -12.93 14.57
CA PRO A 160 23.00 -12.79 16.01
C PRO A 160 22.41 -11.45 16.45
N GLY A 161 21.39 -11.51 17.31
CA GLY A 161 20.69 -10.34 17.83
C GLY A 161 19.48 -9.86 17.02
N ASP A 162 19.31 -10.29 15.76
CA ASP A 162 18.15 -9.83 14.96
C ASP A 162 16.83 -10.46 15.44
N ALA A 163 16.88 -11.72 15.88
CA ALA A 163 15.75 -12.36 16.57
C ALA A 163 15.33 -11.59 17.83
N ASP A 164 16.30 -11.10 18.62
CA ASP A 164 16.00 -10.33 19.84
C ASP A 164 15.42 -8.96 19.54
N LYS A 165 15.83 -8.31 18.43
CA LYS A 165 15.23 -7.04 17.96
C LYS A 165 13.78 -7.25 17.57
N MET A 166 13.48 -8.30 16.81
CA MET A 166 12.10 -8.66 16.44
C MET A 166 11.27 -8.98 17.67
N GLN A 167 11.83 -9.71 18.64
CA GLN A 167 11.16 -10.04 19.89
C GLN A 167 10.78 -8.77 20.68
N ARG A 168 11.73 -7.84 20.89
CA ARG A 168 11.46 -6.57 21.58
C ARG A 168 10.43 -5.72 20.86
N TYR A 169 10.46 -5.72 19.51
CA TYR A 169 9.48 -5.01 18.71
C TYR A 169 8.07 -5.56 18.93
N LEU A 170 7.90 -6.88 18.92
CA LEU A 170 6.62 -7.53 19.18
C LEU A 170 6.16 -7.31 20.64
N GLU A 171 7.06 -7.37 21.61
CA GLU A 171 6.75 -7.15 23.05
C GLU A 171 6.23 -5.74 23.34
N ARG A 172 6.68 -4.74 22.58
CA ARG A 172 6.16 -3.36 22.68
C ARG A 172 4.90 -3.10 21.83
N GLY A 173 4.28 -4.18 21.28
CA GLY A 173 3.04 -4.10 20.51
C GLY A 173 3.22 -3.85 19.01
N GLY A 174 4.41 -4.07 18.48
CA GLY A 174 4.68 -3.96 17.04
C GLY A 174 4.00 -5.05 16.23
N ALA A 175 3.69 -4.77 14.97
CA ALA A 175 3.10 -5.72 14.03
C ALA A 175 4.15 -6.31 13.09
N LEU A 176 4.32 -7.64 13.09
CA LEU A 176 5.26 -8.35 12.24
C LEU A 176 4.49 -9.22 11.23
N MET A 177 4.73 -8.98 9.95
CA MET A 177 4.25 -9.83 8.86
C MET A 177 5.40 -10.70 8.37
N VAL A 178 5.20 -12.01 8.40
CA VAL A 178 6.21 -12.99 7.98
C VAL A 178 5.66 -13.81 6.82
N LEU A 179 6.36 -13.78 5.70
CA LEU A 179 6.06 -14.54 4.49
C LEU A 179 7.20 -15.54 4.29
N ILE A 180 6.92 -16.83 4.43
CA ILE A 180 7.92 -17.90 4.35
C ILE A 180 7.50 -18.89 3.30
N ASP A 181 8.44 -19.21 2.39
CA ASP A 181 8.24 -20.29 1.42
C ASP A 181 8.35 -21.66 2.10
N PRO A 182 7.63 -22.67 1.63
CA PRO A 182 7.75 -24.02 2.14
C PRO A 182 9.21 -24.50 2.09
N ARG A 183 9.68 -25.08 3.20
CA ARG A 183 11.04 -25.59 3.34
C ARG A 183 12.16 -24.55 3.18
N ALA A 184 11.85 -23.27 3.43
CA ALA A 184 12.88 -22.24 3.48
C ALA A 184 13.94 -22.61 4.53
N ASN A 185 15.21 -22.43 4.19
CA ASN A 185 16.32 -22.66 5.10
C ASN A 185 16.54 -21.39 5.95
N THR A 186 15.76 -21.26 7.02
CA THR A 186 15.81 -20.11 7.93
C THR A 186 15.39 -20.52 9.34
N ASP A 187 15.93 -19.85 10.36
CA ASP A 187 15.60 -20.04 11.78
C ASP A 187 14.51 -19.08 12.28
N VAL A 188 13.82 -18.38 11.40
CA VAL A 188 12.70 -17.48 11.77
C VAL A 188 11.61 -18.20 12.53
N GLY A 189 11.46 -19.51 12.32
CA GLY A 189 10.55 -20.34 13.10
C GLY A 189 10.76 -20.27 14.61
N ASP A 190 12.00 -20.06 15.08
CA ASP A 190 12.32 -19.95 16.50
C ASP A 190 11.76 -18.65 17.12
N VAL A 191 11.71 -17.57 16.34
CA VAL A 191 11.05 -16.30 16.75
C VAL A 191 9.55 -16.51 16.86
N LEU A 192 8.95 -17.14 15.86
CA LEU A 192 7.51 -17.39 15.79
C LEU A 192 7.03 -18.36 16.88
N ALA A 193 7.85 -19.37 17.21
CA ALA A 193 7.53 -20.35 18.25
C ALA A 193 7.34 -19.70 19.63
N ARG A 194 8.06 -18.62 19.95
CA ARG A 194 7.88 -17.85 21.19
C ARG A 194 6.50 -17.18 21.28
N TRP A 195 5.84 -16.98 20.13
CA TRP A 195 4.49 -16.43 20.01
C TRP A 195 3.42 -17.49 19.73
N GLY A 196 3.77 -18.76 19.92
CA GLY A 196 2.84 -19.90 19.77
C GLY A 196 2.60 -20.34 18.33
N VAL A 197 3.35 -19.83 17.36
CA VAL A 197 3.25 -20.23 15.94
C VAL A 197 4.34 -21.26 15.65
N GLN A 198 3.94 -22.46 15.21
CA GLN A 198 4.87 -23.52 14.79
C GLN A 198 4.81 -23.68 13.28
N LEU A 199 5.97 -23.60 12.63
CA LEU A 199 6.09 -23.82 11.20
C LEU A 199 6.17 -25.31 10.91
N GLY A 200 5.28 -25.83 10.03
CA GLY A 200 5.36 -27.17 9.47
C GLY A 200 6.44 -27.28 8.38
N ALA A 201 6.97 -28.48 8.19
CA ALA A 201 7.90 -28.77 7.07
C ALA A 201 7.18 -29.30 5.81
N ASP A 202 5.88 -29.11 5.74
CA ASP A 202 4.97 -29.63 4.73
C ASP A 202 4.74 -28.64 3.60
N VAL A 203 4.20 -29.15 2.50
CA VAL A 203 3.76 -28.37 1.35
C VAL A 203 2.29 -28.69 1.12
N ILE A 204 1.47 -27.65 0.98
CA ILE A 204 0.06 -27.83 0.60
C ILE A 204 0.02 -28.30 -0.85
N VAL A 205 -0.72 -29.39 -1.09
CA VAL A 205 -0.89 -29.99 -2.41
C VAL A 205 -2.36 -30.02 -2.76
N ASP A 206 -2.75 -29.32 -3.81
CA ASP A 206 -4.08 -29.43 -4.40
C ASP A 206 -3.98 -30.12 -5.77
N ARG A 207 -4.54 -31.34 -5.87
CA ARG A 207 -4.53 -32.12 -7.12
C ARG A 207 -5.66 -31.74 -8.07
N VAL A 208 -6.61 -30.93 -7.63
CA VAL A 208 -7.82 -30.60 -8.39
C VAL A 208 -7.77 -29.19 -8.96
N GLN A 209 -7.30 -28.23 -8.17
CA GLN A 209 -7.32 -26.79 -8.50
C GLN A 209 -5.92 -26.15 -8.59
N GLY A 210 -4.89 -26.95 -8.82
CA GLY A 210 -3.54 -26.40 -9.01
C GLY A 210 -3.42 -25.55 -10.27
N ILE A 211 -2.76 -24.38 -10.16
CA ILE A 211 -2.54 -23.47 -11.30
C ILE A 211 -1.64 -24.16 -12.32
N PHE A 212 -2.02 -24.11 -13.59
CA PHE A 212 -1.31 -24.73 -14.72
C PHE A 212 -1.02 -26.24 -14.53
N GLY A 213 -1.87 -26.96 -13.77
CA GLY A 213 -1.67 -28.38 -13.51
C GLY A 213 -0.56 -28.70 -12.50
N GLN A 214 -0.01 -27.70 -11.82
CA GLN A 214 0.98 -27.88 -10.76
C GLN A 214 0.27 -28.05 -9.41
N ALA A 215 0.26 -29.26 -8.90
CA ALA A 215 -0.42 -29.59 -7.65
C ALA A 215 0.13 -28.83 -6.41
N THR A 216 1.36 -28.34 -6.47
CA THR A 216 2.03 -27.57 -5.40
C THR A 216 1.76 -26.06 -5.47
N THR A 217 0.93 -25.62 -6.40
CA THR A 217 0.50 -24.23 -6.55
C THR A 217 -1.02 -24.16 -6.42
N PRO A 218 -1.58 -24.35 -5.22
CA PRO A 218 -3.01 -24.33 -5.00
C PRO A 218 -3.60 -22.96 -5.29
N LEU A 219 -4.80 -22.90 -5.83
CA LEU A 219 -5.56 -21.69 -6.03
C LEU A 219 -6.50 -21.50 -4.84
N ALA A 220 -6.29 -20.45 -4.06
CA ALA A 220 -7.25 -20.02 -3.05
C ALA A 220 -8.33 -19.16 -3.74
N GLY A 221 -9.50 -19.74 -4.00
CA GLY A 221 -10.62 -19.06 -4.69
C GLY A 221 -11.60 -18.36 -3.78
N GLU A 222 -11.63 -18.72 -2.50
CA GLU A 222 -12.55 -18.16 -1.51
C GLU A 222 -11.80 -17.80 -0.23
N TYR A 223 -12.06 -16.60 0.29
CA TYR A 223 -11.53 -16.13 1.56
C TYR A 223 -12.68 -15.83 2.51
N ALA A 224 -12.58 -16.27 3.76
CA ALA A 224 -13.49 -15.84 4.80
C ALA A 224 -13.26 -14.33 5.09
N ASN A 225 -14.32 -13.62 5.48
CA ASN A 225 -14.16 -12.25 5.96
C ASN A 225 -13.29 -12.26 7.22
N HIS A 226 -12.17 -11.57 7.17
CA HIS A 226 -11.24 -11.40 8.27
C HIS A 226 -10.77 -9.95 8.31
N GLU A 227 -10.32 -9.49 9.48
CA GLU A 227 -9.83 -8.12 9.66
C GLU A 227 -8.42 -7.89 9.09
N ILE A 228 -7.78 -8.93 8.56
CA ILE A 228 -6.47 -8.90 7.89
C ILE A 228 -6.68 -9.02 6.39
#